data_a8e3c962d24be394ce511224e0f734b1
#
_entry.id   a8e3c962d24be394ce511224e0f734b1
#
_cell.length_a   1.000
_cell.length_b   1.000
_cell.length_c   1.000
_cell.angle_alpha   90.00
_cell.angle_beta   90.00
_cell.angle_gamma   90.00
#
_symmetry.space_group_name_H-M   'P 1'
#
loop_
_entity.id
_entity.type
_entity.pdbx_description
1 polymer ?
#
loop_
_entity_poly.entity_id
_entity_poly.type
_entity_poly.pdbx_seq_one_letter_code
_entity_poly.pdbx_strand_id
1 'polypeptide(L)'
;MHYRLRTAPAVAVALAAGLLAATSAHAAPATSPGGPSDVNGDGYGDLVTASEAGVSGVPRAGAIVVNTGSVDGISAGRVQIVTQNSAGVPGAAEENDMFGSALATGDLNGDGYTDVVAGTPHETVDGDADGGTVAVLWGAKSGLSGGTTLADPAPAAHDLFGNRLAVGDFDGDGRPELAVGTGGDDVWIFDGVTKTGAAGHRELSTDIAPDGSDYYRALTAGDFDGDGKDDLVVGGRYDEDGSFDGASLVYPGASGTATVLPDEAHAAATGDFDGDGKDDLIVGSPDANTVTAYAGGAEGLTTSRRRTLTQDSPGVPGVTESEDAFGEAVAAGDVDGDGFDDVAVGVEFETVDSVANTGEVVVLRGSADGLTGTGSQVVHQGSAGVPGANEPYDRFGSAVRLTDTNRDGRADLAAAAPMENTSNGALWSLRGAADGISSSHAVSFSAATAGLSKEPYTYFGRSMPTSAY
;
A
#
# COMPACT_ATOMS: atom_id res chain seq x y z
N MET A 1 86.85 7.55 45.94
CA MET A 1 85.52 8.10 46.14
C MET A 1 84.73 7.84 44.89
N HIS A 2 83.94 6.78 44.87
CA HIS A 2 83.17 6.36 43.68
C HIS A 2 81.72 6.54 44.01
N TYR A 3 81.04 7.50 43.36
CA TYR A 3 79.62 7.61 43.41
C TYR A 3 79.01 6.77 42.30
N ARG A 4 78.13 5.80 42.68
CA ARG A 4 77.28 5.00 41.75
C ARG A 4 75.95 5.72 41.53
N LEU A 5 75.69 6.11 40.30
CA LEU A 5 74.31 6.50 39.89
C LEU A 5 73.42 5.26 39.84
N ARG A 6 72.28 5.36 40.50
CA ARG A 6 71.17 4.41 40.36
C ARG A 6 70.20 4.93 39.26
N THR A 7 70.02 4.17 38.23
CA THR A 7 68.98 4.38 37.22
C THR A 7 67.65 3.77 37.72
N ALA A 8 66.57 4.59 37.72
CA ALA A 8 65.20 4.17 37.96
C ALA A 8 64.55 3.73 36.66
N PRO A 9 63.71 2.69 36.64
CA PRO A 9 63.00 2.31 35.41
C PRO A 9 61.79 3.24 35.12
N ALA A 10 61.69 3.67 33.90
CA ALA A 10 60.54 4.41 33.38
C ALA A 10 59.40 3.42 33.13
N VAL A 11 58.27 3.65 33.80
CA VAL A 11 56.98 2.94 33.49
C VAL A 11 56.33 3.65 32.33
N ALA A 12 56.26 3.01 31.20
CA ALA A 12 55.46 3.45 30.06
C ALA A 12 53.98 3.07 30.28
N VAL A 13 53.12 4.06 30.50
CA VAL A 13 51.69 3.91 30.50
C VAL A 13 51.23 4.04 29.04
N ALA A 14 50.78 2.92 28.43
CA ALA A 14 50.12 2.93 27.14
C ALA A 14 48.66 3.36 27.34
N LEU A 15 48.30 4.58 26.91
CA LEU A 15 46.90 4.97 26.71
C LEU A 15 46.38 4.28 25.45
N ALA A 16 45.53 3.30 25.62
CA ALA A 16 44.67 2.79 24.52
C ALA A 16 43.55 3.80 24.31
N ALA A 17 43.62 4.60 23.25
CA ALA A 17 42.52 5.38 22.77
C ALA A 17 41.52 4.42 22.04
N GLY A 18 40.46 4.03 22.74
CA GLY A 18 39.34 3.37 22.12
C GLY A 18 38.62 4.38 21.22
N LEU A 19 38.70 4.20 19.90
CA LEU A 19 37.72 4.80 18.98
C LEU A 19 36.39 4.14 19.27
N LEU A 20 35.50 4.84 19.96
CA LEU A 20 34.07 4.58 19.89
C LEU A 20 33.66 5.10 18.51
N ALA A 21 33.40 4.19 17.57
CA ALA A 21 32.61 4.49 16.39
C ALA A 21 31.22 4.87 16.91
N ALA A 22 30.89 6.16 16.83
CA ALA A 22 29.51 6.58 16.96
C ALA A 22 28.78 6.02 15.74
N THR A 23 28.04 4.94 15.93
CA THR A 23 26.98 4.60 14.98
C THR A 23 26.02 5.77 15.02
N SER A 24 25.96 6.53 13.94
CA SER A 24 24.86 7.46 13.70
C SER A 24 23.60 6.59 13.68
N ALA A 25 22.84 6.59 14.79
CA ALA A 25 21.47 6.14 14.71
C ALA A 25 20.82 7.05 13.67
N HIS A 26 20.49 6.52 12.52
CA HIS A 26 19.52 7.12 11.63
C HIS A 26 18.28 7.32 12.50
N ALA A 27 17.82 8.56 12.60
CA ALA A 27 16.49 8.80 13.13
C ALA A 27 15.55 8.09 12.15
N ALA A 28 14.80 7.11 12.63
CA ALA A 28 13.65 6.64 11.89
C ALA A 28 12.86 7.88 11.42
N PRO A 29 12.31 7.90 10.20
CA PRO A 29 11.45 8.99 9.77
C PRO A 29 10.46 9.29 10.89
N ALA A 30 10.19 10.57 11.12
CA ALA A 30 9.30 10.98 12.19
C ALA A 30 7.92 10.37 11.87
N THR A 31 7.66 9.18 12.43
CA THR A 31 6.34 8.57 12.35
C THR A 31 5.37 9.56 12.93
N SER A 32 4.32 9.90 12.19
CA SER A 32 3.15 10.58 12.74
C SER A 32 2.82 9.99 14.12
N PRO A 33 2.37 10.76 15.11
CA PRO A 33 2.13 10.24 16.46
C PRO A 33 1.27 8.98 16.55
N GLY A 34 0.58 8.60 15.46
CA GLY A 34 -0.29 7.45 15.35
C GLY A 34 0.17 6.34 14.39
N GLY A 35 1.35 6.44 13.75
CA GLY A 35 1.76 5.51 12.70
C GLY A 35 1.01 5.72 11.37
N PRO A 36 1.39 5.00 10.31
CA PRO A 36 0.73 5.10 9.02
C PRO A 36 -0.75 4.65 9.11
N SER A 37 -1.66 5.43 8.54
CA SER A 37 -3.12 5.21 8.51
C SER A 37 -3.91 5.64 9.75
N ASP A 38 -3.37 6.45 10.68
CA ASP A 38 -4.13 7.00 11.82
C ASP A 38 -4.86 8.29 11.42
N VAL A 39 -6.09 8.16 10.91
CA VAL A 39 -6.88 9.31 10.41
C VAL A 39 -7.47 10.16 11.54
N ASN A 40 -7.53 9.63 12.76
CA ASN A 40 -8.15 10.31 13.90
C ASN A 40 -7.14 10.74 15.01
N GLY A 41 -5.86 10.39 14.88
CA GLY A 41 -4.77 10.76 15.76
C GLY A 41 -4.86 10.11 17.15
N ASP A 42 -5.49 8.94 17.28
CA ASP A 42 -5.63 8.24 18.56
C ASP A 42 -4.51 7.24 18.84
N GLY A 43 -3.62 7.05 17.88
CA GLY A 43 -2.42 6.23 17.98
C GLY A 43 -2.61 4.78 17.55
N TYR A 44 -3.73 4.43 16.99
CA TYR A 44 -4.03 3.12 16.39
C TYR A 44 -4.19 3.27 14.88
N GLY A 45 -3.63 2.35 14.12
CA GLY A 45 -3.82 2.35 12.66
C GLY A 45 -5.29 2.12 12.30
N ASP A 46 -5.82 2.91 11.38
CA ASP A 46 -7.17 2.78 10.87
C ASP A 46 -7.18 2.02 9.53
N LEU A 47 -8.25 1.27 9.26
CA LEU A 47 -8.42 0.58 8.00
C LEU A 47 -9.32 1.41 7.08
N VAL A 48 -8.74 1.88 5.97
CA VAL A 48 -9.44 2.63 4.92
C VAL A 48 -9.73 1.68 3.76
N THR A 49 -10.98 1.65 3.32
CA THR A 49 -11.42 0.79 2.22
C THR A 49 -12.43 1.50 1.35
N ALA A 50 -12.55 1.08 0.09
CA ALA A 50 -13.58 1.57 -0.81
C ALA A 50 -14.65 0.54 -1.11
N SER A 51 -15.78 1.05 -1.61
CA SER A 51 -16.93 0.28 -2.04
C SER A 51 -17.60 0.98 -3.22
N GLU A 52 -18.10 0.25 -4.20
CA GLU A 52 -18.93 0.79 -5.29
C GLU A 52 -20.40 1.00 -4.87
N ALA A 53 -20.65 1.14 -3.58
CA ALA A 53 -22.00 1.26 -3.05
C ALA A 53 -22.81 2.37 -3.72
N GLY A 54 -24.10 2.15 -3.89
CA GLY A 54 -25.03 3.22 -4.26
C GLY A 54 -25.20 4.22 -3.11
N VAL A 55 -25.28 5.50 -3.45
CA VAL A 55 -25.38 6.62 -2.51
C VAL A 55 -26.67 7.38 -2.75
N SER A 56 -27.55 7.42 -1.74
CA SER A 56 -28.83 8.14 -1.83
C SER A 56 -29.71 7.73 -3.03
N GLY A 57 -29.60 6.48 -3.48
CA GLY A 57 -30.34 5.94 -4.63
C GLY A 57 -29.66 6.16 -5.99
N VAL A 58 -28.43 6.66 -5.97
CA VAL A 58 -27.56 6.79 -7.17
C VAL A 58 -26.68 5.52 -7.23
N PRO A 59 -26.80 4.67 -8.27
CA PRO A 59 -26.05 3.42 -8.35
C PRO A 59 -24.55 3.65 -8.53
N ARG A 60 -23.73 2.82 -7.89
CA ARG A 60 -22.26 2.79 -8.05
C ARG A 60 -21.59 4.16 -7.92
N ALA A 61 -22.16 5.06 -7.11
CA ALA A 61 -21.56 6.36 -6.86
C ALA A 61 -20.25 6.27 -6.04
N GLY A 62 -20.07 5.19 -5.29
CA GLY A 62 -18.88 4.94 -4.51
C GLY A 62 -18.94 5.50 -3.08
N ALA A 63 -18.23 4.85 -2.18
CA ALA A 63 -18.09 5.25 -0.79
C ALA A 63 -16.74 4.79 -0.22
N ILE A 64 -16.16 5.60 0.66
CA ILE A 64 -14.99 5.25 1.46
C ILE A 64 -15.47 4.86 2.85
N VAL A 65 -14.94 3.78 3.37
CA VAL A 65 -15.23 3.25 4.70
C VAL A 65 -13.95 3.29 5.52
N VAL A 66 -13.98 3.99 6.63
CA VAL A 66 -12.90 4.02 7.61
C VAL A 66 -13.35 3.24 8.84
N ASN A 67 -12.65 2.16 9.14
CA ASN A 67 -12.81 1.41 10.38
C ASN A 67 -11.69 1.81 11.33
N THR A 68 -12.01 2.50 12.44
CA THR A 68 -10.99 2.98 13.37
C THR A 68 -10.44 1.86 14.24
N GLY A 69 -9.11 1.86 14.38
CA GLY A 69 -8.37 0.95 15.23
C GLY A 69 -8.63 1.14 16.72
N SER A 70 -8.12 0.25 17.53
CA SER A 70 -8.15 0.33 18.99
C SER A 70 -7.32 -0.76 19.61
N VAL A 71 -7.10 -0.73 20.94
CA VAL A 71 -6.45 -1.82 21.67
C VAL A 71 -7.04 -3.22 21.38
N ASP A 72 -8.29 -3.28 20.94
CA ASP A 72 -8.95 -4.52 20.50
C ASP A 72 -8.90 -4.72 18.97
N GLY A 73 -8.10 -3.93 18.24
CA GLY A 73 -8.04 -3.91 16.77
C GLY A 73 -9.29 -3.30 16.14
N ILE A 74 -9.56 -3.68 14.90
CA ILE A 74 -10.69 -3.22 14.09
C ILE A 74 -12.01 -3.86 14.56
N SER A 75 -13.10 -3.11 14.48
CA SER A 75 -14.45 -3.61 14.74
C SER A 75 -15.51 -2.96 13.87
N ALA A 76 -16.60 -3.68 13.57
CA ALA A 76 -17.75 -3.16 12.83
C ALA A 76 -18.50 -2.01 13.54
N GLY A 77 -18.25 -1.78 14.83
CA GLY A 77 -18.92 -0.74 15.61
C GLY A 77 -18.25 0.63 15.53
N ARG A 78 -17.09 0.75 14.90
CA ARG A 78 -16.31 1.99 14.78
C ARG A 78 -16.07 2.29 13.31
N VAL A 79 -17.13 2.72 12.64
CA VAL A 79 -17.15 2.93 11.20
C VAL A 79 -17.54 4.36 10.88
N GLN A 80 -16.79 4.98 9.98
CA GLN A 80 -17.18 6.20 9.28
C GLN A 80 -17.35 5.90 7.80
N ILE A 81 -18.48 6.31 7.21
CA ILE A 81 -18.72 6.24 5.76
C ILE A 81 -18.63 7.66 5.20
N VAL A 82 -17.80 7.83 4.18
CA VAL A 82 -17.61 9.10 3.48
C VAL A 82 -17.98 8.91 2.01
N THR A 83 -18.78 9.84 1.48
CA THR A 83 -19.23 9.85 0.09
C THR A 83 -19.12 11.29 -0.44
N GLN A 84 -19.24 11.51 -1.72
CA GLN A 84 -19.29 12.86 -2.29
C GLN A 84 -20.47 13.70 -1.74
N ASN A 85 -21.52 13.05 -1.20
CA ASN A 85 -22.62 13.76 -0.53
C ASN A 85 -22.35 14.07 0.97
N SER A 86 -21.20 13.67 1.52
CA SER A 86 -20.82 13.98 2.90
C SER A 86 -20.49 15.48 3.06
N ALA A 87 -20.79 16.02 4.23
CA ALA A 87 -20.63 17.46 4.49
C ALA A 87 -19.16 17.92 4.28
N GLY A 88 -18.97 18.88 3.38
CA GLY A 88 -17.65 19.45 3.07
C GLY A 88 -16.77 18.60 2.13
N VAL A 89 -17.24 17.43 1.71
CA VAL A 89 -16.59 16.66 0.64
C VAL A 89 -16.96 17.30 -0.71
N PRO A 90 -15.99 17.54 -1.60
CA PRO A 90 -16.28 18.11 -2.90
C PRO A 90 -16.94 17.10 -3.85
N GLY A 91 -17.62 17.61 -4.89
CA GLY A 91 -18.34 16.80 -5.87
C GLY A 91 -19.80 16.57 -5.48
N ALA A 92 -20.45 15.70 -6.21
CA ALA A 92 -21.80 15.20 -5.96
C ALA A 92 -21.86 13.76 -6.47
N ALA A 93 -22.49 12.86 -5.73
CA ALA A 93 -22.61 11.46 -6.14
C ALA A 93 -23.41 11.33 -7.45
N GLU A 94 -22.79 10.82 -8.49
CA GLU A 94 -23.37 10.52 -9.81
C GLU A 94 -23.27 9.03 -10.11
N GLU A 95 -24.01 8.57 -11.13
CA GLU A 95 -24.08 7.15 -11.46
C GLU A 95 -22.77 6.68 -12.11
N ASN A 96 -22.16 5.64 -11.52
CA ASN A 96 -20.88 5.04 -11.92
C ASN A 96 -19.62 5.89 -11.67
N ASP A 97 -19.66 6.94 -10.86
CA ASP A 97 -18.45 7.69 -10.45
C ASP A 97 -17.43 6.79 -9.74
N MET A 98 -17.92 5.85 -8.95
CA MET A 98 -17.08 4.94 -8.17
C MET A 98 -16.06 5.69 -7.29
N PHE A 99 -16.51 6.71 -6.55
CA PHE A 99 -15.70 7.51 -5.63
C PHE A 99 -14.84 6.62 -4.71
N GLY A 100 -13.53 6.80 -4.76
CA GLY A 100 -12.56 5.99 -4.04
C GLY A 100 -12.06 4.76 -4.80
N SER A 101 -12.23 4.68 -6.13
CA SER A 101 -11.69 3.59 -6.96
C SER A 101 -10.18 3.41 -6.76
N ALA A 102 -9.45 4.51 -6.58
CA ALA A 102 -8.07 4.54 -6.12
C ALA A 102 -7.99 5.23 -4.77
N LEU A 103 -7.13 4.73 -3.88
CA LEU A 103 -6.90 5.27 -2.55
C LEU A 103 -5.40 5.38 -2.27
N ALA A 104 -5.01 6.49 -1.62
CA ALA A 104 -3.71 6.63 -0.99
C ALA A 104 -3.88 7.32 0.37
N THR A 105 -2.92 7.16 1.27
CA THR A 105 -2.96 7.74 2.62
C THR A 105 -1.62 8.39 2.97
N GLY A 106 -1.68 9.50 3.72
CA GLY A 106 -0.50 10.21 4.23
C GLY A 106 -0.90 11.49 4.91
N ASP A 107 -0.03 12.07 5.75
CA ASP A 107 -0.24 13.39 6.37
C ASP A 107 0.24 14.50 5.40
N LEU A 108 -0.57 14.77 4.36
CA LEU A 108 -0.21 15.70 3.28
C LEU A 108 -0.07 17.15 3.75
N ASN A 109 -0.79 17.52 4.80
CA ASN A 109 -0.79 18.91 5.30
C ASN A 109 0.09 19.13 6.53
N GLY A 110 0.69 18.08 7.08
CA GLY A 110 1.60 18.12 8.23
C GLY A 110 0.90 18.43 9.56
N ASP A 111 -0.40 18.09 9.72
CA ASP A 111 -1.15 18.37 10.93
C ASP A 111 -1.20 17.19 11.93
N GLY A 112 -0.57 16.08 11.61
CA GLY A 112 -0.42 14.89 12.45
C GLY A 112 -1.59 13.93 12.38
N TYR A 113 -2.50 14.09 11.42
CA TYR A 113 -3.58 13.16 11.09
C TYR A 113 -3.36 12.61 9.68
N THR A 114 -3.57 11.34 9.51
CA THR A 114 -3.51 10.76 8.16
C THR A 114 -4.68 11.24 7.32
N ASP A 115 -4.39 11.86 6.17
CA ASP A 115 -5.36 12.23 5.16
C ASP A 115 -5.61 11.06 4.21
N VAL A 116 -6.77 11.04 3.56
CA VAL A 116 -7.12 10.03 2.56
C VAL A 116 -7.32 10.70 1.21
N VAL A 117 -6.56 10.26 0.22
CA VAL A 117 -6.74 10.68 -1.17
C VAL A 117 -7.65 9.69 -1.87
N ALA A 118 -8.68 10.22 -2.51
CA ALA A 118 -9.68 9.45 -3.25
C ALA A 118 -9.68 9.83 -4.73
N GLY A 119 -9.38 8.89 -5.58
CA GLY A 119 -9.56 9.00 -7.02
C GLY A 119 -10.97 8.60 -7.44
N THR A 120 -11.52 9.35 -8.39
CA THR A 120 -12.82 9.11 -9.01
C THR A 120 -12.64 9.20 -10.53
N PRO A 121 -12.00 8.19 -11.15
CA PRO A 121 -11.55 8.30 -12.54
C PRO A 121 -12.68 8.40 -13.56
N HIS A 122 -13.90 7.97 -13.21
CA HIS A 122 -15.07 7.99 -14.09
C HIS A 122 -15.98 9.22 -13.88
N GLU A 123 -15.56 10.18 -13.04
CA GLU A 123 -16.28 11.43 -12.83
C GLU A 123 -16.37 12.22 -14.14
N THR A 124 -17.56 12.73 -14.45
CA THR A 124 -17.75 13.68 -15.58
C THR A 124 -17.39 15.09 -15.14
N VAL A 125 -16.30 15.66 -15.65
CA VAL A 125 -15.82 16.99 -15.30
C VAL A 125 -16.05 17.96 -16.45
N ASP A 126 -16.83 19.04 -16.20
CA ASP A 126 -17.15 20.11 -17.21
C ASP A 126 -17.72 19.58 -18.54
N GLY A 127 -18.37 18.41 -18.50
CA GLY A 127 -18.99 17.74 -19.66
C GLY A 127 -18.04 16.79 -20.40
N ASP A 128 -16.85 16.58 -19.89
CA ASP A 128 -15.91 15.56 -20.31
C ASP A 128 -16.20 14.27 -19.54
N ALA A 129 -16.66 13.24 -20.26
CA ALA A 129 -16.97 11.95 -19.68
C ALA A 129 -15.66 11.22 -19.34
N ASP A 130 -15.61 10.60 -18.19
CA ASP A 130 -14.39 9.94 -17.67
C ASP A 130 -13.18 10.86 -17.51
N GLY A 131 -13.39 12.21 -17.45
CA GLY A 131 -12.31 13.16 -17.19
C GLY A 131 -11.59 12.93 -15.87
N GLY A 132 -12.33 12.43 -14.89
CA GLY A 132 -11.79 12.02 -13.59
C GLY A 132 -11.52 13.18 -12.62
N THR A 133 -11.47 12.86 -11.35
CA THR A 133 -11.17 13.83 -10.29
C THR A 133 -10.45 13.18 -9.11
N VAL A 134 -9.73 14.00 -8.35
CA VAL A 134 -9.06 13.59 -7.11
C VAL A 134 -9.54 14.48 -5.96
N ALA A 135 -9.98 13.86 -4.88
CA ALA A 135 -10.34 14.55 -3.65
C ALA A 135 -9.39 14.13 -2.51
N VAL A 136 -8.81 15.09 -1.81
CA VAL A 136 -8.11 14.87 -0.54
C VAL A 136 -9.11 15.07 0.59
N LEU A 137 -9.33 14.03 1.38
CA LEU A 137 -10.19 14.01 2.56
C LEU A 137 -9.33 14.20 3.81
N TRP A 138 -9.61 15.21 4.59
CA TRP A 138 -8.72 15.63 5.67
C TRP A 138 -8.95 14.81 6.94
N GLY A 139 -7.88 14.24 7.44
CA GLY A 139 -7.84 13.63 8.77
C GLY A 139 -8.11 14.65 9.87
N ALA A 140 -8.72 14.23 10.94
CA ALA A 140 -9.01 15.05 12.11
C ALA A 140 -9.41 14.17 13.30
N LYS A 141 -9.36 14.70 14.49
CA LYS A 141 -9.75 13.99 15.73
C LYS A 141 -11.12 13.28 15.67
N SER A 142 -12.00 13.68 14.78
CA SER A 142 -13.32 13.05 14.58
C SER A 142 -13.34 12.02 13.45
N GLY A 143 -12.20 11.67 12.89
CA GLY A 143 -12.06 10.94 11.62
C GLY A 143 -11.98 11.90 10.43
N LEU A 144 -12.27 11.43 9.23
CA LEU A 144 -12.22 12.27 8.02
C LEU A 144 -13.26 13.40 8.09
N SER A 145 -12.85 14.61 7.71
CA SER A 145 -13.67 15.82 7.83
C SER A 145 -13.46 16.77 6.65
N GLY A 146 -14.47 16.84 5.76
CA GLY A 146 -14.40 17.66 4.55
C GLY A 146 -13.41 17.13 3.53
N GLY A 147 -13.11 17.92 2.52
CA GLY A 147 -12.15 17.57 1.48
C GLY A 147 -11.79 18.76 0.60
N THR A 148 -10.80 18.55 -0.27
CA THR A 148 -10.33 19.52 -1.28
C THR A 148 -10.15 18.79 -2.60
N THR A 149 -10.72 19.30 -3.67
CA THR A 149 -10.46 18.76 -5.01
C THR A 149 -9.09 19.25 -5.51
N LEU A 150 -8.30 18.37 -6.06
CA LEU A 150 -7.15 18.70 -6.89
C LEU A 150 -7.60 18.66 -8.35
N ALA A 151 -7.50 19.82 -9.00
CA ALA A 151 -7.88 19.92 -10.40
C ALA A 151 -6.86 19.21 -11.29
N ASP A 152 -7.34 18.55 -12.32
CA ASP A 152 -6.50 18.02 -13.39
C ASP A 152 -5.78 19.20 -14.10
N PRO A 153 -4.43 19.17 -14.17
CA PRO A 153 -3.68 20.23 -14.81
C PRO A 153 -3.80 20.25 -16.34
N ALA A 154 -4.19 19.14 -16.98
CA ALA A 154 -4.23 19.00 -18.42
C ALA A 154 -5.47 18.21 -18.93
N PRO A 155 -6.71 18.61 -18.58
CA PRO A 155 -7.92 17.82 -18.78
C PRO A 155 -8.26 17.51 -20.25
N ALA A 156 -7.59 18.13 -21.21
CA ALA A 156 -7.77 17.85 -22.64
C ALA A 156 -6.69 16.90 -23.21
N ALA A 157 -5.74 16.46 -22.40
CA ALA A 157 -4.64 15.60 -22.82
C ALA A 157 -4.89 14.12 -22.56
N HIS A 158 -5.70 13.81 -21.55
CA HIS A 158 -5.99 12.45 -21.09
C HIS A 158 -7.35 12.39 -20.39
N ASP A 159 -7.86 11.19 -20.18
CA ASP A 159 -9.02 10.86 -19.34
C ASP A 159 -8.55 10.15 -18.04
N LEU A 160 -9.48 9.76 -17.18
CA LEU A 160 -9.27 8.94 -16.00
C LEU A 160 -8.27 9.52 -14.98
N PHE A 161 -8.21 10.85 -14.83
CA PHE A 161 -7.39 11.49 -13.81
C PHE A 161 -7.73 10.95 -12.42
N GLY A 162 -6.73 10.43 -11.71
CA GLY A 162 -6.90 9.80 -10.41
C GLY A 162 -7.17 8.28 -10.46
N ASN A 163 -6.86 7.60 -11.56
CA ASN A 163 -7.02 6.15 -11.67
C ASN A 163 -6.03 5.36 -10.80
N ARG A 164 -4.87 5.95 -10.46
CA ARG A 164 -3.89 5.43 -9.50
C ARG A 164 -3.30 6.58 -8.69
N LEU A 165 -2.93 6.28 -7.45
CA LEU A 165 -2.44 7.27 -6.50
C LEU A 165 -1.28 6.69 -5.70
N ALA A 166 -0.26 7.51 -5.43
CA ALA A 166 0.80 7.22 -4.47
C ALA A 166 1.16 8.49 -3.69
N VAL A 167 1.55 8.32 -2.44
CA VAL A 167 2.03 9.39 -1.57
C VAL A 167 3.46 9.07 -1.17
N GLY A 168 4.36 10.05 -1.24
CA GLY A 168 5.77 9.89 -0.88
C GLY A 168 6.48 11.24 -0.79
N ASP A 169 7.54 11.33 0.01
CA ASP A 169 8.40 12.52 0.12
C ASP A 169 9.45 12.51 -1.00
N PHE A 170 9.02 12.88 -2.22
CA PHE A 170 9.86 12.81 -3.42
C PHE A 170 10.96 13.87 -3.48
N ASP A 171 10.85 14.95 -2.73
CA ASP A 171 11.85 16.02 -2.71
C ASP A 171 12.74 16.02 -1.46
N GLY A 172 12.42 15.21 -0.44
CA GLY A 172 13.17 15.03 0.80
C GLY A 172 13.02 16.19 1.78
N ASP A 173 11.91 16.95 1.70
CA ASP A 173 11.67 18.08 2.60
C ASP A 173 10.96 17.68 3.91
N GLY A 174 10.54 16.42 4.03
CA GLY A 174 9.85 15.84 5.17
C GLY A 174 8.34 16.02 5.11
N ARG A 175 7.79 16.37 3.95
CA ARG A 175 6.36 16.45 3.68
C ARG A 175 6.04 15.67 2.42
N PRO A 176 5.06 14.77 2.48
CA PRO A 176 4.79 13.96 1.32
C PRO A 176 4.11 14.76 0.20
N GLU A 177 4.46 14.43 -1.03
CA GLU A 177 3.79 14.81 -2.25
C GLU A 177 2.78 13.74 -2.64
N LEU A 178 1.91 14.10 -3.59
CA LEU A 178 0.93 13.18 -4.18
C LEU A 178 1.25 12.95 -5.65
N ALA A 179 1.45 11.69 -6.03
CA ALA A 179 1.49 11.23 -7.41
C ALA A 179 0.10 10.78 -7.87
N VAL A 180 -0.35 11.29 -9.02
CA VAL A 180 -1.67 11.01 -9.61
C VAL A 180 -1.47 10.48 -11.01
N GLY A 181 -1.88 9.24 -11.27
CA GLY A 181 -1.91 8.62 -12.59
C GLY A 181 -3.15 9.03 -13.39
N THR A 182 -3.03 8.95 -14.70
CA THR A 182 -4.08 9.28 -15.67
C THR A 182 -4.36 8.10 -16.60
N GLY A 183 -5.24 8.26 -17.54
CA GLY A 183 -5.44 7.35 -18.66
C GLY A 183 -4.42 7.51 -19.80
N GLY A 184 -3.46 8.43 -19.65
CA GLY A 184 -2.37 8.66 -20.59
C GLY A 184 -1.05 8.02 -20.18
N ASP A 185 0.05 8.57 -20.66
CA ASP A 185 1.42 8.20 -20.32
C ASP A 185 2.06 9.16 -19.30
N ASP A 186 1.25 9.95 -18.61
CA ASP A 186 1.67 10.97 -17.68
C ASP A 186 1.23 10.64 -16.24
N VAL A 187 2.09 11.00 -15.29
CA VAL A 187 1.81 11.04 -13.85
C VAL A 187 2.01 12.47 -13.38
N TRP A 188 1.05 13.01 -12.66
CA TRP A 188 1.11 14.36 -12.09
C TRP A 188 1.55 14.31 -10.63
N ILE A 189 2.63 15.01 -10.30
CA ILE A 189 3.13 15.14 -8.92
C ILE A 189 2.67 16.48 -8.38
N PHE A 190 1.93 16.47 -7.27
CA PHE A 190 1.41 17.66 -6.60
C PHE A 190 2.20 17.94 -5.32
N ASP A 191 2.81 19.11 -5.25
CA ASP A 191 3.62 19.56 -4.13
C ASP A 191 2.80 20.42 -3.15
N GLY A 192 3.09 20.32 -1.86
CA GLY A 192 2.53 21.19 -0.81
C GLY A 192 1.01 21.17 -0.77
N VAL A 193 0.42 19.99 -0.76
CA VAL A 193 -1.05 19.79 -0.73
C VAL A 193 -1.61 20.22 0.63
N THR A 194 -2.60 21.10 0.60
CA THR A 194 -3.24 21.67 1.79
C THR A 194 -4.76 21.77 1.62
N LYS A 195 -5.45 22.16 2.69
CA LYS A 195 -6.92 22.42 2.68
C LYS A 195 -7.36 23.49 1.68
N THR A 196 -6.43 24.18 1.02
CA THR A 196 -6.70 25.22 0.01
C THR A 196 -6.24 24.83 -1.39
N GLY A 197 -5.75 23.61 -1.59
CA GLY A 197 -5.20 23.08 -2.83
C GLY A 197 -3.70 22.81 -2.74
N ALA A 198 -3.07 22.45 -3.85
CA ALA A 198 -1.63 22.24 -3.96
C ALA A 198 -0.89 23.58 -4.18
N ALA A 199 0.35 23.65 -3.69
CA ALA A 199 1.22 24.81 -3.93
C ALA A 199 1.80 24.81 -5.35
N GLY A 200 2.02 23.63 -5.93
CA GLY A 200 2.53 23.41 -7.27
C GLY A 200 2.18 22.04 -7.81
N HIS A 201 2.49 21.83 -9.07
CA HIS A 201 2.44 20.51 -9.70
C HIS A 201 3.48 20.42 -10.82
N ARG A 202 3.88 19.21 -11.15
CA ARG A 202 4.75 18.90 -12.29
C ARG A 202 4.29 17.61 -12.96
N GLU A 203 4.49 17.55 -14.26
CA GLU A 203 4.26 16.36 -15.06
C GLU A 203 5.51 15.46 -15.02
N LEU A 204 5.30 14.16 -14.88
CA LEU A 204 6.24 13.11 -15.14
C LEU A 204 5.72 12.32 -16.32
N SER A 205 6.28 12.56 -17.53
CA SER A 205 6.01 11.71 -18.69
C SER A 205 6.67 10.36 -18.49
N THR A 206 5.88 9.31 -18.54
CA THR A 206 6.35 7.93 -18.46
C THR A 206 6.28 7.32 -19.87
N ASP A 207 7.16 6.43 -20.24
CA ASP A 207 7.05 5.73 -21.54
C ASP A 207 6.08 4.51 -21.42
N ILE A 208 5.16 4.53 -20.45
CA ILE A 208 4.09 3.53 -20.33
C ILE A 208 3.08 3.76 -21.44
N ALA A 209 2.91 2.79 -22.31
CA ALA A 209 1.99 2.90 -23.43
C ALA A 209 0.54 2.74 -22.98
N PRO A 210 -0.36 3.68 -23.35
CA PRO A 210 -1.79 3.49 -23.18
C PRO A 210 -2.28 2.44 -24.18
N ASP A 211 -2.48 1.19 -23.75
CA ASP A 211 -2.96 0.13 -24.64
C ASP A 211 -4.49 0.09 -24.82
N GLY A 212 -5.17 1.08 -24.26
CA GLY A 212 -6.61 1.29 -24.44
C GLY A 212 -7.51 0.39 -23.60
N SER A 213 -6.97 -0.46 -22.73
CA SER A 213 -7.78 -1.37 -21.89
C SER A 213 -7.48 -1.32 -20.40
N ASP A 214 -6.25 -1.09 -20.00
CA ASP A 214 -5.88 -0.94 -18.58
C ASP A 214 -4.54 -0.20 -18.49
N TYR A 215 -4.61 1.03 -18.16
CA TYR A 215 -3.56 2.01 -17.97
C TYR A 215 -2.58 1.60 -16.87
N TYR A 216 -1.92 2.51 -16.17
CA TYR A 216 -1.07 2.17 -15.02
C TYR A 216 -1.73 1.14 -14.12
N ARG A 217 -1.03 0.05 -13.85
CA ARG A 217 -1.54 -1.00 -12.98
C ARG A 217 -1.18 -0.76 -11.53
N ALA A 218 -0.02 -0.17 -11.27
CA ALA A 218 0.41 0.18 -9.91
C ALA A 218 1.14 1.52 -9.88
N LEU A 219 0.93 2.28 -8.79
CA LEU A 219 1.80 3.35 -8.33
C LEU A 219 2.16 3.07 -6.87
N THR A 220 3.44 3.16 -6.51
CA THR A 220 3.89 3.10 -5.12
C THR A 220 5.17 3.91 -4.94
N ALA A 221 5.51 4.26 -3.70
CA ALA A 221 6.66 5.07 -3.36
C ALA A 221 7.50 4.38 -2.27
N GLY A 222 8.82 4.63 -2.24
CA GLY A 222 9.74 4.18 -1.20
C GLY A 222 11.15 4.67 -1.44
N ASP A 223 11.94 4.82 -0.38
CA ASP A 223 13.35 5.24 -0.42
C ASP A 223 14.25 4.03 -0.67
N PHE A 224 14.40 3.65 -1.95
CA PHE A 224 15.13 2.42 -2.32
C PHE A 224 16.66 2.59 -2.28
N ASP A 225 17.19 3.80 -2.30
CA ASP A 225 18.63 4.03 -2.26
C ASP A 225 19.14 4.61 -0.93
N GLY A 226 18.25 4.98 -0.03
CA GLY A 226 18.52 5.50 1.30
C GLY A 226 19.02 6.94 1.26
N ASP A 227 18.63 7.73 0.24
CA ASP A 227 19.04 9.12 0.10
C ASP A 227 18.13 10.10 0.85
N GLY A 228 17.02 9.61 1.41
CA GLY A 228 16.01 10.36 2.16
C GLY A 228 14.94 10.98 1.28
N LYS A 229 14.80 10.50 0.05
CA LYS A 229 13.72 10.84 -0.88
C LYS A 229 13.07 9.56 -1.35
N ASP A 230 11.76 9.58 -1.38
CA ASP A 230 11.06 8.45 -1.97
C ASP A 230 11.21 8.45 -3.49
N ASP A 231 11.42 7.26 -4.04
CA ASP A 231 11.37 6.99 -5.46
C ASP A 231 9.95 6.58 -5.86
N LEU A 232 9.53 6.91 -7.09
CA LEU A 232 8.23 6.53 -7.60
C LEU A 232 8.34 5.30 -8.50
N VAL A 233 7.58 4.26 -8.20
CA VAL A 233 7.40 3.08 -9.06
C VAL A 233 6.12 3.23 -9.86
N VAL A 234 6.23 3.08 -11.18
CA VAL A 234 5.12 3.07 -12.13
C VAL A 234 5.09 1.72 -12.82
N GLY A 235 4.09 0.89 -12.49
CA GLY A 235 3.88 -0.42 -13.10
C GLY A 235 2.90 -0.33 -14.27
N GLY A 236 3.19 -1.07 -15.36
CA GLY A 236 2.30 -1.08 -16.51
C GLY A 236 2.95 -1.73 -17.73
N ARG A 237 2.37 -1.52 -18.90
CA ARG A 237 2.95 -1.96 -20.17
C ARG A 237 3.84 -0.88 -20.73
N TYR A 238 5.08 -1.23 -20.95
CA TYR A 238 6.12 -0.35 -21.46
C TYR A 238 6.44 -0.70 -22.91
N ASP A 239 6.51 0.30 -23.78
CA ASP A 239 6.82 0.12 -25.21
C ASP A 239 8.13 0.83 -25.58
N GLU A 240 9.26 0.15 -25.42
CA GLU A 240 10.55 0.66 -25.90
C GLU A 240 10.77 0.40 -27.42
N ASP A 241 10.14 -0.64 -27.98
CA ASP A 241 10.37 -1.09 -29.36
C ASP A 241 9.10 -1.53 -30.12
N GLY A 242 7.90 -1.27 -29.57
CA GLY A 242 6.62 -1.72 -30.09
C GLY A 242 6.22 -3.13 -29.64
N SER A 243 6.87 -3.68 -28.60
CA SER A 243 6.58 -5.03 -28.10
C SER A 243 5.49 -5.07 -27.01
N PHE A 244 5.22 -3.95 -26.35
CA PHE A 244 4.27 -3.84 -25.23
C PHE A 244 4.51 -4.87 -24.12
N ASP A 245 5.76 -5.06 -23.75
CA ASP A 245 6.12 -5.96 -22.66
C ASP A 245 5.80 -5.28 -21.30
N GLY A 246 5.32 -6.05 -20.32
CA GLY A 246 5.09 -5.55 -18.98
C GLY A 246 6.41 -5.17 -18.30
N ALA A 247 6.44 -4.04 -17.61
CA ALA A 247 7.60 -3.55 -16.88
C ALA A 247 7.18 -2.71 -15.66
N SER A 248 8.14 -2.44 -14.78
CA SER A 248 8.03 -1.41 -13.74
C SER A 248 9.11 -0.37 -13.95
N LEU A 249 8.73 0.89 -13.98
CA LEU A 249 9.64 2.03 -14.12
C LEU A 249 9.86 2.66 -12.74
N VAL A 250 11.11 2.82 -12.33
CA VAL A 250 11.49 3.41 -11.04
C VAL A 250 12.13 4.76 -11.31
N TYR A 251 11.49 5.83 -10.83
CA TYR A 251 11.93 7.21 -11.01
C TYR A 251 12.49 7.76 -9.69
N PRO A 252 13.82 7.96 -9.57
CA PRO A 252 14.43 8.53 -8.37
C PRO A 252 13.87 9.91 -8.03
N GLY A 253 13.39 10.10 -6.78
CA GLY A 253 12.72 11.34 -6.37
C GLY A 253 11.57 11.74 -7.32
N ALA A 254 10.83 10.77 -7.87
CA ALA A 254 9.78 10.95 -8.88
C ALA A 254 10.19 11.87 -10.04
N SER A 255 11.44 11.77 -10.51
CA SER A 255 11.99 12.66 -11.53
C SER A 255 13.04 11.98 -12.40
N GLY A 256 13.43 12.62 -13.50
CA GLY A 256 14.56 12.19 -14.33
C GLY A 256 14.27 10.99 -15.22
N THR A 257 15.27 10.09 -15.35
CA THR A 257 15.20 8.90 -16.18
C THR A 257 14.95 7.67 -15.33
N ALA A 258 13.97 6.87 -15.69
CA ALA A 258 13.62 5.67 -14.97
C ALA A 258 14.70 4.56 -15.09
N THR A 259 14.80 3.77 -14.04
CA THR A 259 15.34 2.41 -14.11
C THR A 259 14.22 1.46 -14.50
N VAL A 260 14.44 0.64 -15.53
CA VAL A 260 13.45 -0.34 -16.01
C VAL A 260 13.67 -1.67 -15.31
N LEU A 261 12.65 -2.16 -14.61
CA LEU A 261 12.58 -3.51 -14.04
C LEU A 261 11.71 -4.39 -14.95
N PRO A 262 12.13 -5.64 -15.24
CA PRO A 262 11.48 -6.47 -16.27
C PRO A 262 10.17 -7.13 -15.84
N ASP A 263 9.74 -6.96 -14.58
CA ASP A 263 8.49 -7.55 -14.07
C ASP A 263 7.40 -6.47 -14.07
N GLU A 264 6.25 -6.75 -14.67
CA GLU A 264 5.10 -5.86 -14.69
C GLU A 264 4.45 -5.83 -13.30
N ALA A 265 4.40 -4.64 -12.69
CA ALA A 265 3.65 -4.46 -11.45
C ALA A 265 2.15 -4.31 -11.75
N HIS A 266 1.39 -5.38 -11.56
CA HIS A 266 -0.07 -5.31 -11.44
C HIS A 266 -0.44 -4.75 -10.05
N ALA A 267 0.23 -5.24 -9.03
CA ALA A 267 0.22 -4.72 -7.66
C ALA A 267 1.66 -4.48 -7.19
N ALA A 268 1.86 -3.50 -6.32
CA ALA A 268 3.16 -3.20 -5.75
C ALA A 268 3.02 -2.70 -4.31
N ALA A 269 4.01 -3.03 -3.48
CA ALA A 269 4.15 -2.49 -2.12
C ALA A 269 5.64 -2.35 -1.77
N THR A 270 5.94 -1.54 -0.77
CA THR A 270 7.31 -1.26 -0.30
C THR A 270 7.45 -1.59 1.18
N GLY A 271 8.64 -2.02 1.59
CA GLY A 271 9.00 -2.31 2.98
C GLY A 271 10.42 -2.83 3.08
N ASP A 272 11.00 -2.84 4.25
CA ASP A 272 12.37 -3.31 4.52
C ASP A 272 12.37 -4.83 4.79
N PHE A 273 12.45 -5.65 3.72
CA PHE A 273 12.37 -7.11 3.83
C PHE A 273 13.67 -7.75 4.31
N ASP A 274 14.82 -7.05 4.22
CA ASP A 274 16.12 -7.58 4.62
C ASP A 274 16.75 -6.88 5.84
N GLY A 275 16.09 -5.85 6.38
CA GLY A 275 16.49 -5.14 7.60
C GLY A 275 17.71 -4.24 7.39
N ASP A 276 17.99 -3.81 6.15
CA ASP A 276 19.14 -2.97 5.84
C ASP A 276 18.86 -1.46 6.00
N GLY A 277 17.61 -1.11 6.29
CA GLY A 277 17.13 0.26 6.54
C GLY A 277 16.82 1.04 5.27
N LYS A 278 16.66 0.36 4.13
CA LYS A 278 16.14 0.91 2.89
C LYS A 278 14.88 0.14 2.51
N ASP A 279 14.02 0.81 1.79
CA ASP A 279 12.88 0.13 1.24
C ASP A 279 13.28 -0.87 0.14
N ASP A 280 12.62 -2.01 0.16
CA ASP A 280 12.57 -3.00 -0.89
C ASP A 280 11.24 -2.88 -1.63
N LEU A 281 11.18 -3.38 -2.86
CA LEU A 281 9.95 -3.42 -3.65
C LEU A 281 9.45 -4.84 -3.81
N ILE A 282 8.18 -5.08 -3.57
CA ILE A 282 7.48 -6.29 -4.02
C ILE A 282 6.58 -5.96 -5.20
N VAL A 283 6.69 -6.74 -6.26
CA VAL A 283 5.87 -6.67 -7.48
C VAL A 283 5.02 -7.91 -7.58
N GLY A 284 3.71 -7.76 -7.66
CA GLY A 284 2.74 -8.81 -7.95
C GLY A 284 2.45 -8.87 -9.45
N SER A 285 2.59 -10.05 -10.05
CA SER A 285 2.33 -10.33 -11.47
C SER A 285 1.38 -11.52 -11.58
N PRO A 286 0.06 -11.33 -11.38
CA PRO A 286 -0.92 -12.43 -11.30
C PRO A 286 -1.05 -13.23 -12.60
N ASP A 287 -0.90 -12.61 -13.75
CA ASP A 287 -0.90 -13.31 -15.04
C ASP A 287 0.22 -14.36 -15.16
N ALA A 288 1.34 -14.13 -14.46
CA ALA A 288 2.46 -15.05 -14.35
C ALA A 288 2.41 -15.94 -13.11
N ASN A 289 1.46 -15.74 -12.20
CA ASN A 289 1.38 -16.36 -10.87
C ASN A 289 2.67 -16.18 -10.07
N THR A 290 3.21 -14.96 -10.03
CA THR A 290 4.46 -14.66 -9.33
C THR A 290 4.36 -13.41 -8.47
N VAL A 291 5.18 -13.37 -7.42
CA VAL A 291 5.63 -12.13 -6.82
C VAL A 291 7.14 -12.03 -6.92
N THR A 292 7.64 -10.83 -7.21
CA THR A 292 9.09 -10.59 -7.33
C THR A 292 9.50 -9.48 -6.37
N ALA A 293 10.39 -9.82 -5.42
CA ALA A 293 11.03 -8.87 -4.54
C ALA A 293 12.32 -8.32 -5.19
N TYR A 294 12.52 -7.02 -5.10
CA TYR A 294 13.74 -6.31 -5.47
C TYR A 294 14.29 -5.63 -4.23
N ALA A 295 15.48 -6.02 -3.80
CA ALA A 295 16.08 -5.41 -2.63
C ALA A 295 16.69 -4.04 -2.97
N GLY A 296 16.42 -3.06 -2.11
CA GLY A 296 16.99 -1.73 -2.14
C GLY A 296 18.52 -1.74 -1.96
N GLY A 297 19.19 -0.66 -2.24
CA GLY A 297 20.63 -0.54 -2.07
C GLY A 297 21.14 0.81 -2.57
N ALA A 298 22.38 1.18 -2.28
CA ALA A 298 22.96 2.49 -2.61
C ALA A 298 22.88 2.90 -4.11
N GLU A 299 22.51 1.99 -4.99
CA GLU A 299 22.27 2.22 -6.42
C GLU A 299 20.75 2.14 -6.74
N GLY A 300 19.89 2.13 -5.73
CA GLY A 300 18.46 1.86 -5.84
C GLY A 300 18.16 0.39 -6.17
N LEU A 301 17.00 0.16 -6.77
CA LEU A 301 16.55 -1.19 -7.18
C LEU A 301 17.30 -1.68 -8.40
N THR A 302 17.75 -2.94 -8.37
CA THR A 302 18.47 -3.57 -9.49
C THR A 302 18.00 -4.99 -9.74
N THR A 303 18.09 -5.45 -11.00
CA THR A 303 17.75 -6.83 -11.37
C THR A 303 18.68 -7.88 -10.76
N SER A 304 19.86 -7.49 -10.29
CA SER A 304 20.83 -8.40 -9.67
C SER A 304 20.45 -8.82 -8.25
N ARG A 305 19.57 -8.08 -7.59
CA ARG A 305 19.08 -8.33 -6.23
C ARG A 305 17.59 -8.70 -6.23
N ARG A 306 17.12 -9.31 -7.30
CA ARG A 306 15.71 -9.73 -7.41
C ARG A 306 15.52 -11.19 -6.99
N ARG A 307 14.36 -11.49 -6.40
CA ARG A 307 13.93 -12.83 -6.04
C ARG A 307 12.46 -13.04 -6.39
N THR A 308 12.19 -13.96 -7.29
CA THR A 308 10.82 -14.34 -7.68
C THR A 308 10.36 -15.55 -6.87
N LEU A 309 9.14 -15.49 -6.34
CA LEU A 309 8.46 -16.53 -5.58
C LEU A 309 7.11 -16.87 -6.24
N THR A 310 6.74 -18.14 -6.12
CA THR A 310 5.45 -18.72 -6.56
C THR A 310 4.94 -19.63 -5.46
N GLN A 311 3.74 -20.17 -5.58
CA GLN A 311 3.25 -21.20 -4.66
C GLN A 311 4.07 -22.50 -4.74
N ASP A 312 4.83 -22.75 -5.83
CA ASP A 312 5.77 -23.87 -5.92
C ASP A 312 7.14 -23.60 -5.29
N SER A 313 7.39 -22.38 -4.79
CA SER A 313 8.68 -22.04 -4.16
C SER A 313 8.83 -22.74 -2.81
N PRO A 314 10.07 -23.17 -2.44
CA PRO A 314 10.29 -23.89 -1.19
C PRO A 314 9.76 -23.14 0.05
N GLY A 315 8.85 -23.77 0.78
CA GLY A 315 8.26 -23.25 2.00
C GLY A 315 7.02 -22.39 1.80
N VAL A 316 6.68 -22.01 0.58
CA VAL A 316 5.41 -21.34 0.25
C VAL A 316 4.30 -22.39 0.24
N PRO A 317 3.18 -22.19 0.94
CA PRO A 317 2.02 -23.09 0.89
C PRO A 317 1.32 -23.02 -0.49
N GLY A 318 0.64 -24.08 -0.86
CA GLY A 318 -0.13 -24.17 -2.12
C GLY A 318 0.62 -24.92 -3.21
N VAL A 319 0.10 -24.82 -4.40
CA VAL A 319 0.66 -25.35 -5.66
C VAL A 319 0.21 -24.40 -6.75
N THR A 320 1.11 -23.92 -7.59
CA THR A 320 0.76 -23.01 -8.69
C THR A 320 -0.15 -23.68 -9.71
N GLU A 321 -1.34 -23.15 -9.88
CA GLU A 321 -2.31 -23.49 -10.94
C GLU A 321 -2.43 -22.31 -11.93
N SER A 322 -2.91 -22.56 -13.13
CA SER A 322 -2.77 -21.57 -14.22
C SER A 322 -3.63 -20.31 -14.10
N GLU A 323 -4.60 -20.32 -13.19
CA GLU A 323 -5.61 -19.26 -13.08
C GLU A 323 -5.74 -18.72 -11.64
N ASP A 324 -4.81 -19.04 -10.72
CA ASP A 324 -4.91 -18.70 -9.31
C ASP A 324 -4.77 -17.21 -9.06
N ALA A 325 -4.05 -16.50 -9.93
CA ALA A 325 -3.71 -15.09 -9.80
C ALA A 325 -2.89 -14.78 -8.52
N PHE A 326 -1.86 -15.60 -8.22
CA PHE A 326 -0.90 -15.32 -7.16
C PHE A 326 -0.18 -13.99 -7.42
N GLY A 327 -0.34 -13.01 -6.53
CA GLY A 327 0.17 -11.65 -6.70
C GLY A 327 -0.87 -10.64 -7.20
N GLU A 328 -2.17 -10.97 -7.19
CA GLU A 328 -3.26 -10.03 -7.50
C GLU A 328 -3.24 -8.79 -6.60
N ALA A 329 -2.96 -8.99 -5.32
CA ALA A 329 -2.75 -7.92 -4.35
C ALA A 329 -1.53 -8.22 -3.50
N VAL A 330 -0.79 -7.18 -3.11
CA VAL A 330 0.35 -7.29 -2.19
C VAL A 330 0.31 -6.18 -1.15
N ALA A 331 0.76 -6.48 0.07
CA ALA A 331 0.96 -5.50 1.13
C ALA A 331 2.17 -5.90 1.99
N ALA A 332 2.92 -4.92 2.49
CA ALA A 332 4.09 -5.13 3.32
C ALA A 332 3.88 -4.65 4.76
N GLY A 333 4.55 -5.29 5.72
CA GLY A 333 4.59 -4.93 7.13
C GLY A 333 5.03 -6.07 8.03
N ASP A 334 5.70 -5.77 9.13
CA ASP A 334 6.22 -6.74 10.11
C ASP A 334 5.07 -7.37 10.92
N VAL A 335 4.63 -8.57 10.55
CA VAL A 335 3.48 -9.23 11.21
C VAL A 335 3.85 -9.97 12.49
N ASP A 336 5.15 -10.28 12.72
CA ASP A 336 5.57 -11.03 13.90
C ASP A 336 6.48 -10.27 14.87
N GLY A 337 6.88 -9.04 14.52
CA GLY A 337 7.67 -8.18 15.36
C GLY A 337 9.14 -8.55 15.39
N ASP A 338 9.65 -9.17 14.33
CA ASP A 338 11.07 -9.59 14.25
C ASP A 338 11.99 -8.54 13.62
N GLY A 339 11.40 -7.46 13.06
CA GLY A 339 12.10 -6.31 12.50
C GLY A 339 12.41 -6.43 11.01
N PHE A 340 11.84 -7.43 10.33
CA PHE A 340 11.81 -7.55 8.88
C PHE A 340 10.37 -7.44 8.40
N ASP A 341 10.11 -6.65 7.38
CA ASP A 341 8.77 -6.60 6.83
C ASP A 341 8.42 -7.90 6.10
N ASP A 342 7.24 -8.42 6.38
CA ASP A 342 6.62 -9.56 5.72
C ASP A 342 5.72 -9.08 4.58
N VAL A 343 5.31 -10.01 3.70
CA VAL A 343 4.43 -9.67 2.57
C VAL A 343 3.18 -10.53 2.58
N ALA A 344 2.01 -9.90 2.65
CA ALA A 344 0.73 -10.54 2.34
C ALA A 344 0.50 -10.52 0.83
N VAL A 345 0.23 -11.69 0.25
CA VAL A 345 -0.01 -11.90 -1.18
C VAL A 345 -1.41 -12.45 -1.38
N GLY A 346 -2.26 -11.75 -2.11
CA GLY A 346 -3.57 -12.23 -2.52
C GLY A 346 -3.48 -13.25 -3.66
N VAL A 347 -4.29 -14.30 -3.57
CA VAL A 347 -4.46 -15.36 -4.56
C VAL A 347 -5.94 -15.45 -4.88
N GLU A 348 -6.42 -14.53 -5.74
CA GLU A 348 -7.86 -14.22 -5.90
C GLU A 348 -8.69 -15.40 -6.37
N PHE A 349 -8.15 -16.22 -7.27
CA PHE A 349 -8.89 -17.32 -7.87
C PHE A 349 -8.55 -18.71 -7.33
N GLU A 350 -7.80 -18.79 -6.23
CA GLU A 350 -7.45 -20.06 -5.57
C GLU A 350 -8.68 -20.92 -5.29
N THR A 351 -8.54 -22.21 -5.58
CA THR A 351 -9.55 -23.23 -5.28
C THR A 351 -9.24 -23.93 -3.97
N VAL A 352 -9.89 -23.53 -2.88
CA VAL A 352 -9.65 -24.09 -1.55
C VAL A 352 -10.64 -25.21 -1.22
N ASP A 353 -10.14 -26.37 -0.79
CA ASP A 353 -10.97 -27.54 -0.41
C ASP A 353 -11.98 -27.95 -1.49
N SER A 354 -11.65 -27.80 -2.76
CA SER A 354 -12.51 -28.06 -3.93
C SER A 354 -13.65 -27.05 -4.10
N VAL A 355 -13.60 -25.91 -3.42
CA VAL A 355 -14.51 -24.78 -3.63
C VAL A 355 -13.84 -23.78 -4.57
N ALA A 356 -14.39 -23.62 -5.77
CA ALA A 356 -13.74 -22.85 -6.84
C ALA A 356 -13.67 -21.35 -6.55
N ASN A 357 -12.55 -20.73 -6.86
CA ASN A 357 -12.33 -19.28 -6.79
C ASN A 357 -12.72 -18.67 -5.44
N THR A 358 -12.48 -19.41 -4.37
CA THR A 358 -12.70 -18.94 -2.99
C THR A 358 -11.72 -17.82 -2.66
N GLY A 359 -10.49 -17.98 -3.16
CA GLY A 359 -9.33 -17.13 -2.87
C GLY A 359 -8.72 -17.39 -1.49
N GLU A 360 -7.47 -16.99 -1.38
CA GLU A 360 -6.68 -17.04 -0.14
C GLU A 360 -5.65 -15.91 -0.06
N VAL A 361 -5.02 -15.76 1.07
CA VAL A 361 -3.85 -14.89 1.28
C VAL A 361 -2.69 -15.73 1.74
N VAL A 362 -1.56 -15.63 1.06
CA VAL A 362 -0.29 -16.19 1.49
C VAL A 362 0.54 -15.08 2.15
N VAL A 363 1.04 -15.32 3.36
CA VAL A 363 1.95 -14.40 4.05
C VAL A 363 3.37 -14.95 3.94
N LEU A 364 4.21 -14.30 3.17
CA LEU A 364 5.63 -14.58 2.99
C LEU A 364 6.42 -13.88 4.09
N ARG A 365 7.62 -14.39 4.45
CA ARG A 365 8.42 -13.85 5.54
C ARG A 365 9.62 -13.04 5.07
N GLY A 366 9.83 -11.88 5.71
CA GLY A 366 11.10 -11.19 5.66
C GLY A 366 12.21 -11.93 6.40
N SER A 367 13.44 -11.64 6.09
CA SER A 367 14.62 -12.17 6.79
C SER A 367 15.89 -11.42 6.36
N ALA A 368 16.98 -11.54 7.11
CA ALA A 368 18.27 -10.94 6.76
C ALA A 368 18.81 -11.34 5.34
N ASP A 369 18.22 -12.34 4.70
CA ASP A 369 18.50 -12.72 3.32
C ASP A 369 17.40 -12.23 2.33
N GLY A 370 16.51 -11.34 2.78
CA GLY A 370 15.33 -10.84 2.08
C GLY A 370 14.13 -11.79 2.18
N LEU A 371 13.12 -11.55 1.34
CA LEU A 371 11.85 -12.26 1.36
C LEU A 371 12.01 -13.76 1.13
N THR A 372 11.32 -14.60 1.91
CA THR A 372 11.42 -16.07 1.85
C THR A 372 10.08 -16.77 2.01
N GLY A 373 9.95 -17.98 1.41
CA GLY A 373 8.82 -18.87 1.67
C GLY A 373 8.92 -19.64 3.00
N THR A 374 10.09 -19.65 3.66
CA THR A 374 10.27 -20.37 4.92
C THR A 374 9.45 -19.72 6.03
N GLY A 375 8.54 -20.45 6.64
CA GLY A 375 7.66 -19.93 7.69
C GLY A 375 6.40 -19.22 7.15
N SER A 376 6.19 -19.22 5.82
CA SER A 376 4.99 -18.69 5.21
C SER A 376 3.72 -19.33 5.76
N GLN A 377 2.65 -18.55 5.76
CA GLN A 377 1.32 -18.98 6.23
C GLN A 377 0.29 -18.78 5.12
N VAL A 378 -0.81 -19.52 5.20
CA VAL A 378 -1.98 -19.32 4.35
C VAL A 378 -3.20 -19.03 5.22
N VAL A 379 -4.01 -18.08 4.77
CA VAL A 379 -5.27 -17.67 5.42
C VAL A 379 -6.38 -17.62 4.37
N HIS A 380 -7.52 -18.24 4.67
CA HIS A 380 -8.74 -18.18 3.87
C HIS A 380 -9.97 -18.26 4.78
N GLN A 381 -11.15 -18.03 4.27
CA GLN A 381 -12.41 -18.03 5.05
C GLN A 381 -12.68 -19.33 5.79
N GLY A 382 -12.23 -20.48 5.26
CA GLY A 382 -12.32 -21.78 5.92
C GLY A 382 -11.23 -22.10 6.95
N SER A 383 -10.24 -21.22 7.14
CA SER A 383 -9.16 -21.42 8.12
C SER A 383 -9.71 -21.44 9.53
N ALA A 384 -9.14 -22.33 10.38
CA ALA A 384 -9.63 -22.52 11.75
C ALA A 384 -9.58 -21.22 12.56
N GLY A 385 -10.74 -20.77 13.06
CA GLY A 385 -10.87 -19.53 13.84
C GLY A 385 -11.14 -18.28 13.02
N VAL A 386 -11.05 -18.33 11.71
CA VAL A 386 -11.48 -17.26 10.81
C VAL A 386 -13.00 -17.30 10.68
N PRO A 387 -13.73 -16.19 10.87
CA PRO A 387 -15.18 -16.17 10.67
C PRO A 387 -15.57 -16.40 9.22
N GLY A 388 -16.66 -17.11 8.95
CA GLY A 388 -17.17 -17.37 7.61
C GLY A 388 -16.99 -18.82 7.18
N ALA A 389 -17.06 -19.06 5.88
CA ALA A 389 -16.83 -20.34 5.23
C ALA A 389 -16.42 -20.09 3.78
N ASN A 390 -15.65 -20.97 3.19
CA ASN A 390 -15.33 -20.93 1.77
C ASN A 390 -16.60 -21.06 0.92
N GLU A 391 -16.92 -20.08 0.12
CA GLU A 391 -18.01 -20.11 -0.85
C GLU A 391 -17.44 -19.92 -2.27
N PRO A 392 -18.11 -20.48 -3.31
CA PRO A 392 -17.60 -20.33 -4.67
C PRO A 392 -17.64 -18.87 -5.14
N TYR A 393 -16.51 -18.41 -5.69
CA TYR A 393 -16.35 -17.08 -6.30
C TYR A 393 -16.33 -15.91 -5.31
N ASP A 394 -16.07 -16.12 -4.02
CA ASP A 394 -15.93 -15.03 -3.03
C ASP A 394 -14.70 -14.17 -3.26
N ARG A 395 -13.60 -14.77 -3.77
CA ARG A 395 -12.35 -14.09 -4.10
C ARG A 395 -11.70 -13.44 -2.89
N PHE A 396 -11.55 -14.19 -1.80
CA PHE A 396 -10.82 -13.73 -0.62
C PHE A 396 -9.36 -13.42 -0.97
N GLY A 397 -8.86 -12.27 -0.56
CA GLY A 397 -7.51 -11.81 -0.92
C GLY A 397 -7.45 -10.92 -2.18
N SER A 398 -8.59 -10.56 -2.81
CA SER A 398 -8.61 -9.60 -3.93
C SER A 398 -8.01 -8.24 -3.57
N ALA A 399 -8.05 -7.84 -2.31
CA ALA A 399 -7.31 -6.73 -1.76
C ALA A 399 -6.82 -7.09 -0.36
N VAL A 400 -5.59 -6.67 -0.04
CA VAL A 400 -4.95 -6.93 1.25
C VAL A 400 -4.30 -5.65 1.79
N ARG A 401 -4.20 -5.55 3.13
CA ARG A 401 -3.47 -4.50 3.82
C ARG A 401 -2.80 -5.07 5.06
N LEU A 402 -1.58 -4.60 5.34
CA LEU A 402 -0.89 -4.82 6.60
C LEU A 402 -0.75 -3.48 7.32
N THR A 403 -1.25 -3.39 8.56
CA THR A 403 -1.15 -2.18 9.40
C THR A 403 -1.41 -2.53 10.86
N ASP A 404 -0.69 -1.89 11.79
CA ASP A 404 -0.84 -2.11 13.24
C ASP A 404 -2.09 -1.40 13.76
N THR A 405 -3.22 -2.10 13.75
CA THR A 405 -4.54 -1.56 14.16
C THR A 405 -4.76 -1.58 15.66
N ASN A 406 -3.89 -2.25 16.41
CA ASN A 406 -4.03 -2.44 17.85
C ASN A 406 -2.86 -1.86 18.66
N ARG A 407 -1.84 -1.32 17.98
CA ARG A 407 -0.64 -0.69 18.54
C ARG A 407 0.19 -1.65 19.40
N ASP A 408 0.31 -2.89 18.98
CA ASP A 408 1.17 -3.88 19.65
C ASP A 408 2.55 -4.03 19.00
N GLY A 409 2.83 -3.28 17.95
CA GLY A 409 4.09 -3.27 17.20
C GLY A 409 4.17 -4.36 16.13
N ARG A 410 3.03 -4.94 15.75
CA ARG A 410 2.90 -5.91 14.66
C ARG A 410 1.82 -5.49 13.69
N ALA A 411 2.08 -5.69 12.41
CA ALA A 411 1.07 -5.43 11.39
C ALA A 411 -0.02 -6.50 11.44
N ASP A 412 -1.28 -6.05 11.51
CA ASP A 412 -2.48 -6.87 11.39
C ASP A 412 -2.87 -7.01 9.92
N LEU A 413 -3.37 -8.17 9.52
CA LEU A 413 -3.86 -8.41 8.16
C LEU A 413 -5.31 -7.98 8.02
N ALA A 414 -5.58 -7.11 7.06
CA ALA A 414 -6.90 -6.96 6.47
C ALA A 414 -6.96 -7.65 5.11
N ALA A 415 -8.01 -8.44 4.86
CA ALA A 415 -8.25 -9.12 3.60
C ALA A 415 -9.69 -8.92 3.15
N ALA A 416 -9.90 -8.68 1.86
CA ALA A 416 -11.22 -8.47 1.28
C ALA A 416 -11.67 -9.65 0.42
N ALA A 417 -12.98 -9.87 0.39
CA ALA A 417 -13.68 -10.72 -0.56
C ALA A 417 -14.86 -9.93 -1.16
N PRO A 418 -14.60 -9.14 -2.23
CA PRO A 418 -15.61 -8.21 -2.76
C PRO A 418 -16.81 -8.91 -3.40
N MET A 419 -16.69 -10.18 -3.75
CA MET A 419 -17.77 -10.98 -4.33
C MET A 419 -18.63 -11.72 -3.28
N GLU A 420 -18.20 -11.73 -2.02
CA GLU A 420 -18.93 -12.30 -0.89
C GLU A 420 -20.37 -11.79 -0.82
N ASN A 421 -21.33 -12.65 -0.40
CA ASN A 421 -22.73 -12.28 -0.23
C ASN A 421 -23.39 -11.72 -1.51
N THR A 422 -23.19 -12.36 -2.66
CA THR A 422 -23.74 -11.92 -3.96
C THR A 422 -23.17 -10.56 -4.37
N SER A 423 -21.84 -10.43 -4.34
CA SER A 423 -21.06 -9.23 -4.71
C SER A 423 -21.38 -7.99 -3.85
N ASN A 424 -21.82 -8.19 -2.62
CA ASN A 424 -21.92 -7.10 -1.65
C ASN A 424 -20.59 -6.84 -0.96
N GLY A 425 -19.74 -7.86 -0.87
CA GLY A 425 -18.41 -7.81 -0.29
C GLY A 425 -18.37 -7.91 1.22
N ALA A 426 -17.21 -8.36 1.69
CA ALA A 426 -16.88 -8.42 3.11
C ALA A 426 -15.37 -8.24 3.32
N LEU A 427 -15.00 -7.88 4.53
CA LEU A 427 -13.64 -7.68 5.00
C LEU A 427 -13.39 -8.57 6.21
N TRP A 428 -12.16 -9.02 6.34
CA TRP A 428 -11.62 -9.69 7.51
C TRP A 428 -10.46 -8.89 8.08
N SER A 429 -10.35 -8.87 9.40
CA SER A 429 -9.16 -8.38 10.10
C SER A 429 -8.66 -9.46 11.03
N LEU A 430 -7.36 -9.80 10.91
CA LEU A 430 -6.65 -10.79 11.67
C LEU A 430 -5.40 -10.17 12.28
N ARG A 431 -5.05 -10.54 13.50
CA ARG A 431 -3.93 -9.90 14.22
C ARG A 431 -2.59 -10.50 13.85
N GLY A 432 -1.57 -9.63 13.80
CA GLY A 432 -0.19 -10.02 13.88
C GLY A 432 0.14 -10.67 15.25
N ALA A 433 1.04 -11.64 15.25
CA ALA A 433 1.49 -12.35 16.44
C ALA A 433 2.90 -12.88 16.23
N ALA A 434 3.63 -13.19 17.32
CA ALA A 434 5.03 -13.64 17.26
C ALA A 434 5.30 -14.88 16.37
N ASP A 435 4.27 -15.57 15.92
CA ASP A 435 4.33 -16.70 14.98
C ASP A 435 3.65 -16.38 13.64
N GLY A 436 3.34 -15.11 13.39
CA GLY A 436 2.73 -14.56 12.17
C GLY A 436 1.27 -14.18 12.35
N ILE A 437 0.45 -14.32 11.31
CA ILE A 437 -0.96 -13.96 11.38
C ILE A 437 -1.75 -14.97 12.20
N SER A 438 -2.49 -14.46 13.19
CA SER A 438 -3.30 -15.22 14.14
C SER A 438 -4.79 -15.06 13.85
N SER A 439 -5.52 -16.17 13.80
CA SER A 439 -6.99 -16.18 13.79
C SER A 439 -7.62 -15.89 15.16
N SER A 440 -6.80 -15.80 16.21
CA SER A 440 -7.28 -15.36 17.52
C SER A 440 -7.77 -13.91 17.45
N HIS A 441 -9.02 -13.67 17.79
CA HIS A 441 -9.68 -12.36 17.63
C HIS A 441 -9.94 -11.92 16.18
N ALA A 442 -9.88 -12.86 15.22
CA ALA A 442 -10.29 -12.57 13.86
C ALA A 442 -11.75 -12.08 13.83
N VAL A 443 -11.99 -11.03 13.06
CA VAL A 443 -13.34 -10.46 12.87
C VAL A 443 -13.65 -10.36 11.40
N SER A 444 -14.93 -10.44 11.05
CA SER A 444 -15.38 -10.12 9.68
C SER A 444 -16.58 -9.17 9.72
N PHE A 445 -16.71 -8.36 8.71
CA PHE A 445 -17.85 -7.47 8.54
C PHE A 445 -18.20 -7.31 7.06
N SER A 446 -19.50 -7.47 6.80
CA SER A 446 -20.07 -7.28 5.46
C SER A 446 -20.39 -5.81 5.21
N ALA A 447 -20.64 -5.44 3.95
CA ALA A 447 -21.16 -4.13 3.58
C ALA A 447 -22.36 -3.71 4.45
N ALA A 448 -23.29 -4.63 4.73
CA ALA A 448 -24.46 -4.34 5.56
C ALA A 448 -24.12 -4.03 7.02
N THR A 449 -23.12 -4.72 7.62
CA THR A 449 -22.66 -4.45 8.99
C THR A 449 -21.80 -3.20 9.08
N ALA A 450 -21.12 -2.83 8.00
CA ALA A 450 -20.43 -1.55 7.86
C ALA A 450 -21.41 -0.37 7.66
N GLY A 451 -22.69 -0.63 7.42
CA GLY A 451 -23.70 0.43 7.26
C GLY A 451 -23.88 0.92 5.82
N LEU A 452 -23.27 0.25 4.85
CA LEU A 452 -23.47 0.53 3.43
C LEU A 452 -24.86 0.11 2.97
N SER A 453 -25.28 0.54 1.77
CA SER A 453 -26.58 0.16 1.19
C SER A 453 -26.67 -1.36 1.05
N LYS A 454 -27.89 -1.91 1.12
CA LYS A 454 -28.15 -3.35 0.90
C LYS A 454 -28.40 -3.67 -0.57
N GLU A 455 -28.01 -2.78 -1.46
CA GLU A 455 -28.13 -3.02 -2.89
C GLU A 455 -27.07 -4.04 -3.33
N PRO A 456 -27.37 -4.91 -4.29
CA PRO A 456 -26.37 -5.83 -4.82
C PRO A 456 -25.25 -5.07 -5.53
N TYR A 457 -24.07 -5.68 -5.61
CA TYR A 457 -22.89 -5.12 -6.30
C TYR A 457 -22.29 -3.91 -5.60
N THR A 458 -22.22 -3.92 -4.27
CA THR A 458 -21.51 -2.89 -3.50
C THR A 458 -20.00 -3.09 -3.51
N TYR A 459 -19.52 -4.30 -3.78
CA TYR A 459 -18.11 -4.69 -3.85
C TYR A 459 -17.28 -4.10 -2.69
N PHE A 460 -17.79 -4.18 -1.48
CA PHE A 460 -17.11 -3.64 -0.30
C PHE A 460 -15.74 -4.29 -0.09
N GLY A 461 -14.71 -3.47 0.06
CA GLY A 461 -13.32 -3.91 0.15
C GLY A 461 -12.60 -4.01 -1.20
N ARG A 462 -13.19 -3.53 -2.30
CA ARG A 462 -12.59 -3.61 -3.63
C ARG A 462 -11.23 -2.90 -3.72
N SER A 463 -11.03 -1.82 -3.00
CA SER A 463 -9.79 -1.07 -2.98
C SER A 463 -9.36 -0.75 -1.55
N MET A 464 -8.08 -0.81 -1.32
CA MET A 464 -7.37 -0.37 -0.12
C MET A 464 -6.16 0.46 -0.55
N PRO A 465 -5.65 1.38 0.29
CA PRO A 465 -4.41 2.10 -0.02
C PRO A 465 -3.24 1.12 -0.20
N THR A 466 -2.43 1.31 -1.24
CA THR A 466 -1.29 0.42 -1.52
C THR A 466 -0.08 0.72 -0.65
N SER A 467 0.07 1.97 -0.21
CA SER A 467 1.13 2.42 0.69
C SER A 467 0.54 3.28 1.80
N ALA A 468 1.26 3.43 2.89
CA ALA A 468 1.00 4.41 3.94
C ALA A 468 2.30 5.15 4.20
N TYR A 469 2.25 6.46 4.12
CA TYR A 469 3.37 7.36 4.43
C TYR A 469 3.18 8.00 5.81
#